data_5327fe1cace892c9dd94bf90a31b9a96
#
_entry.id   5327fe1cace892c9dd94bf90a31b9a96
#
_cell.length_a   1.000
_cell.length_b   1.000
_cell.length_c   1.000
_cell.angle_alpha   90.00
_cell.angle_beta   90.00
_cell.angle_gamma   90.00
#
_symmetry.space_group_name_H-M   'P 1'
#
loop_
_entity.id
_entity.type
_entity.pdbx_description
1 polymer ?
#
loop_
_entity_poly.entity_id
_entity_poly.type
_entity_poly.pdbx_seq_one_letter_code
_entity_poly.pdbx_strand_id
1 'polypeptide(L)'
;MNLFKHAAVFTDIHYGLKSNSGVHLKDCNKFIDWFIAEAHARGAETCLFLGDWHHQRASVNVATLNASWRDLKKLNDAFETVYFITGNHDLFYRDKRELNSMEFARDLDNFVMVDEIMEQGDCAIIPWLVGDEHKQVAKMQV
;
A
#
# COMPACT_ATOMS: atom_id res chain seq x y z
N MET A 1 0.44 15.87 -17.52
CA MET A 1 -0.58 14.80 -17.38
C MET A 1 -0.61 14.37 -15.92
N ASN A 2 -1.77 14.30 -15.33
CA ASN A 2 -1.91 13.90 -13.92
C ASN A 2 -1.86 12.38 -13.76
N LEU A 3 -1.42 11.90 -12.60
CA LEU A 3 -1.36 10.48 -12.30
C LEU A 3 -2.75 9.82 -12.25
N PHE A 4 -3.77 10.57 -11.87
CA PHE A 4 -5.15 10.09 -11.75
C PHE A 4 -6.12 11.27 -11.79
N LYS A 5 -7.40 10.98 -12.05
CA LYS A 5 -8.51 11.95 -11.93
C LYS A 5 -9.18 11.85 -10.57
N HIS A 6 -9.56 10.64 -10.17
CA HIS A 6 -10.20 10.37 -8.89
C HIS A 6 -9.50 9.20 -8.22
N ALA A 7 -9.01 9.41 -7.03
CA ALA A 7 -8.34 8.38 -6.25
C ALA A 7 -9.03 8.15 -4.91
N ALA A 8 -9.14 6.89 -4.53
CA ALA A 8 -9.50 6.48 -3.18
C ALA A 8 -8.23 6.14 -2.41
N VAL A 9 -8.11 6.61 -1.19
CA VAL A 9 -6.88 6.55 -0.40
C VAL A 9 -7.13 5.86 0.94
N PHE A 10 -6.26 4.94 1.32
CA PHE A 10 -6.22 4.39 2.67
C PHE A 10 -4.79 4.03 3.09
N THR A 11 -4.61 3.73 4.37
CA THR A 11 -3.30 3.46 4.96
C THR A 11 -3.44 2.61 6.22
N ASP A 12 -2.33 2.04 6.69
CA ASP A 12 -2.20 1.46 8.04
C ASP A 12 -3.21 0.35 8.35
N ILE A 13 -3.43 -0.58 7.44
CA ILE A 13 -4.35 -1.69 7.67
C ILE A 13 -3.78 -2.75 8.63
N HIS A 14 -2.46 -2.92 8.66
CA HIS A 14 -1.73 -3.76 9.61
C HIS A 14 -2.24 -5.21 9.70
N TYR A 15 -2.28 -5.93 8.58
CA TYR A 15 -2.57 -7.38 8.61
C TYR A 15 -1.62 -8.08 9.58
N GLY A 16 -2.20 -8.86 10.49
CA GLY A 16 -1.44 -9.59 11.50
C GLY A 16 -1.33 -8.89 12.85
N LEU A 17 -1.96 -7.73 13.02
CA LEU A 17 -2.05 -7.05 14.30
C LEU A 17 -2.71 -7.96 15.35
N LYS A 18 -2.47 -7.70 16.64
CA LYS A 18 -2.97 -8.50 17.77
C LYS A 18 -2.59 -9.98 17.66
N SER A 19 -1.30 -10.25 17.39
CA SER A 19 -0.76 -11.61 17.29
C SER A 19 -1.46 -12.45 16.21
N ASN A 20 -1.71 -11.86 15.04
CA ASN A 20 -2.39 -12.50 13.92
C ASN A 20 -3.83 -12.95 14.25
N SER A 21 -4.54 -12.15 15.03
CA SER A 21 -5.92 -12.42 15.41
C SER A 21 -6.83 -12.67 14.20
N GLY A 22 -7.57 -13.77 14.21
CA GLY A 22 -8.55 -14.09 13.17
C GLY A 22 -9.69 -13.07 13.09
N VAL A 23 -10.07 -12.45 14.21
CA VAL A 23 -11.07 -11.37 14.24
C VAL A 23 -10.54 -10.15 13.49
N HIS A 24 -9.28 -9.76 13.75
CA HIS A 24 -8.67 -8.64 13.06
C HIS A 24 -8.54 -8.89 11.55
N LEU A 25 -8.15 -10.11 11.14
CA LEU A 25 -8.08 -10.46 9.73
C LEU A 25 -9.43 -10.34 9.02
N LYS A 26 -10.51 -10.75 9.68
CA LYS A 26 -11.88 -10.58 9.16
C LYS A 26 -12.28 -9.12 9.06
N ASP A 27 -11.90 -8.31 10.03
CA ASP A 27 -12.19 -6.88 10.02
C ASP A 27 -11.44 -6.19 8.88
N CYS A 28 -10.19 -6.57 8.61
CA CYS A 28 -9.45 -6.10 7.45
C CYS A 28 -10.16 -6.45 6.14
N ASN A 29 -10.61 -7.70 5.99
CA ASN A 29 -11.33 -8.14 4.79
C ASN A 29 -12.62 -7.35 4.59
N LYS A 30 -13.40 -7.12 5.65
CA LYS A 30 -14.62 -6.31 5.60
C LYS A 30 -14.33 -4.86 5.22
N PHE A 31 -13.25 -4.31 5.75
CA PHE A 31 -12.83 -2.95 5.41
C PHE A 31 -12.50 -2.85 3.92
N ILE A 32 -11.74 -3.77 3.37
CA ILE A 32 -11.39 -3.76 1.94
C ILE A 32 -12.64 -3.87 1.06
N ASP A 33 -13.56 -4.76 1.40
CA ASP A 33 -14.83 -4.89 0.66
C ASP A 33 -15.64 -3.59 0.68
N TRP A 34 -15.76 -2.98 1.84
CA TRP A 34 -16.41 -1.68 2.01
C TRP A 34 -15.70 -0.57 1.23
N PHE A 35 -14.36 -0.51 1.34
CA PHE A 35 -13.56 0.51 0.68
C PHE A 35 -13.73 0.46 -0.84
N ILE A 36 -13.68 -0.74 -1.42
CA ILE A 36 -13.88 -0.93 -2.86
C ILE A 36 -15.28 -0.46 -3.28
N ALA A 37 -16.32 -0.85 -2.54
CA ALA A 37 -17.69 -0.46 -2.84
C ALA A 37 -17.88 1.07 -2.77
N GLU A 38 -17.34 1.72 -1.75
CA GLU A 38 -17.41 3.18 -1.60
C GLU A 38 -16.61 3.91 -2.70
N ALA A 39 -15.43 3.42 -3.01
CA ALA A 39 -14.60 4.00 -4.06
C ALA A 39 -15.31 3.95 -5.42
N HIS A 40 -15.89 2.81 -5.77
CA HIS A 40 -16.64 2.65 -7.02
C HIS A 40 -17.89 3.53 -7.05
N ALA A 41 -18.62 3.64 -5.94
CA ALA A 41 -19.81 4.49 -5.84
C ALA A 41 -19.47 5.97 -6.08
N ARG A 42 -18.24 6.38 -5.78
CA ARG A 42 -17.74 7.75 -5.96
C ARG A 42 -16.94 7.95 -7.25
N GLY A 43 -16.84 6.94 -8.09
CA GLY A 43 -16.18 7.01 -9.39
C GLY A 43 -14.65 7.02 -9.34
N ALA A 44 -14.06 6.50 -8.27
CA ALA A 44 -12.59 6.41 -8.17
C ALA A 44 -12.08 5.22 -8.98
N GLU A 45 -11.24 5.48 -9.97
CA GLU A 45 -10.58 4.48 -10.81
C GLU A 45 -9.19 4.11 -10.28
N THR A 46 -8.64 4.90 -9.37
CA THR A 46 -7.30 4.73 -8.82
C THR A 46 -7.36 4.54 -7.30
N CYS A 47 -6.53 3.64 -6.81
CA CYS A 47 -6.32 3.43 -5.38
C CYS A 47 -4.91 3.89 -5.00
N LEU A 48 -4.79 4.58 -3.87
CA LEU A 48 -3.51 4.92 -3.24
C LEU A 48 -3.45 4.25 -1.88
N PHE A 49 -2.48 3.39 -1.69
CA PHE A 49 -2.18 2.81 -0.38
C PHE A 49 -0.87 3.39 0.16
N LEU A 50 -0.93 3.98 1.36
CA LEU A 50 0.15 4.82 1.89
C LEU A 50 1.03 4.14 2.93
N GLY A 51 1.02 2.80 2.98
CA GLY A 51 1.99 2.04 3.79
C GLY A 51 1.39 1.31 4.98
N ASP A 52 2.22 0.42 5.55
CA ASP A 52 1.90 -0.45 6.68
C ASP A 52 0.75 -1.43 6.38
N TRP A 53 0.94 -2.21 5.33
CA TRP A 53 0.05 -3.31 4.96
C TRP A 53 0.14 -4.47 5.94
N HIS A 54 1.37 -4.96 6.21
CA HIS A 54 1.63 -5.96 7.24
C HIS A 54 2.10 -5.31 8.53
N HIS A 55 1.72 -5.91 9.66
CA HIS A 55 2.13 -5.39 10.97
C HIS A 55 3.55 -5.82 11.37
N GLN A 56 3.94 -7.05 11.05
CA GLN A 56 5.25 -7.60 11.42
C GLN A 56 6.25 -7.53 10.27
N ARG A 57 7.50 -7.18 10.60
CA ARG A 57 8.58 -6.99 9.62
C ARG A 57 9.30 -8.27 9.23
N ALA A 58 9.60 -9.11 10.21
CA ALA A 58 10.52 -10.22 10.03
C ALA A 58 9.86 -11.48 9.47
N SER A 59 8.56 -11.62 9.66
CA SER A 59 7.81 -12.80 9.21
C SER A 59 6.35 -12.48 9.02
N VAL A 60 5.69 -13.24 8.15
CA VAL A 60 4.24 -13.15 7.93
C VAL A 60 3.66 -14.53 8.19
N ASN A 61 2.70 -14.60 9.11
CA ASN A 61 1.97 -15.83 9.42
C ASN A 61 1.17 -16.29 8.19
N VAL A 62 1.06 -17.61 7.97
CA VAL A 62 0.40 -18.17 6.78
C VAL A 62 -1.06 -17.73 6.65
N ALA A 63 -1.82 -17.73 7.74
CA ALA A 63 -3.21 -17.26 7.73
C ALA A 63 -3.31 -15.78 7.38
N THR A 64 -2.41 -14.96 7.92
CA THR A 64 -2.30 -13.54 7.61
C THR A 64 -1.93 -13.32 6.14
N LEU A 65 -0.96 -14.07 5.63
CA LEU A 65 -0.55 -13.99 4.23
C LEU A 65 -1.71 -14.32 3.28
N ASN A 66 -2.48 -15.37 3.57
CA ASN A 66 -3.62 -15.76 2.75
C ASN A 66 -4.73 -14.70 2.74
N ALA A 67 -5.06 -14.13 3.91
CA ALA A 67 -6.05 -13.05 4.01
C ALA A 67 -5.58 -11.80 3.26
N SER A 68 -4.34 -11.42 3.47
CA SER A 68 -3.66 -10.29 2.82
C SER A 68 -3.64 -10.43 1.29
N TRP A 69 -3.20 -11.59 0.80
CA TRP A 69 -3.12 -11.87 -0.64
C TRP A 69 -4.48 -11.81 -1.32
N ARG A 70 -5.51 -12.36 -0.67
CA ARG A 70 -6.89 -12.30 -1.18
C ARG A 70 -7.35 -10.87 -1.40
N ASP A 71 -7.07 -10.00 -0.45
CA ASP A 71 -7.48 -8.60 -0.52
C ASP A 71 -6.64 -7.79 -1.50
N LEU A 72 -5.35 -8.09 -1.64
CA LEU A 72 -4.51 -7.50 -2.70
C LEU A 72 -5.07 -7.81 -4.09
N LYS A 73 -5.49 -9.05 -4.32
CA LYS A 73 -6.12 -9.43 -5.60
C LYS A 73 -7.44 -8.71 -5.83
N LYS A 74 -8.24 -8.50 -4.79
CA LYS A 74 -9.47 -7.71 -4.89
C LYS A 74 -9.19 -6.26 -5.29
N LEU A 75 -8.18 -5.64 -4.70
CA LEU A 75 -7.77 -4.29 -5.09
C LEU A 75 -7.28 -4.24 -6.54
N ASN A 76 -6.47 -5.21 -6.95
CA ASN A 76 -5.99 -5.30 -8.32
C ASN A 76 -7.14 -5.39 -9.34
N ASP A 77 -8.16 -6.18 -9.02
CA ASP A 77 -9.31 -6.38 -9.91
C ASP A 77 -10.28 -5.18 -9.90
N ALA A 78 -10.30 -4.42 -8.81
CA ALA A 78 -11.24 -3.33 -8.59
C ALA A 78 -10.80 -1.99 -9.19
N PHE A 79 -9.51 -1.76 -9.33
CA PHE A 79 -8.95 -0.48 -9.76
C PHE A 79 -8.09 -0.61 -11.01
N GLU A 80 -8.11 0.42 -11.85
CA GLU A 80 -7.25 0.50 -13.04
C GLU A 80 -5.77 0.59 -12.65
N THR A 81 -5.48 1.29 -11.55
CA THR A 81 -4.13 1.42 -10.99
C THR A 81 -4.19 1.47 -9.47
N VAL A 82 -3.31 0.72 -8.83
CA VAL A 82 -3.07 0.77 -7.39
C VAL A 82 -1.63 1.24 -7.17
N TYR A 83 -1.46 2.47 -6.71
CA TYR A 83 -0.16 2.95 -6.24
C TYR A 83 0.04 2.48 -4.81
N PHE A 84 1.07 1.68 -4.60
CA PHE A 84 1.30 1.01 -3.34
C PHE A 84 2.63 1.47 -2.74
N ILE A 85 2.54 2.19 -1.62
CA ILE A 85 3.71 2.59 -0.83
C ILE A 85 3.94 1.55 0.25
N THR A 86 5.17 1.07 0.39
CA THR A 86 5.57 0.27 1.53
C THR A 86 5.84 1.19 2.72
N GLY A 87 5.20 0.90 3.86
CA GLY A 87 5.43 1.61 5.10
C GLY A 87 6.61 1.02 5.88
N ASN A 88 6.92 1.63 7.01
CA ASN A 88 8.04 1.15 7.84
C ASN A 88 7.82 -0.26 8.41
N HIS A 89 6.59 -0.69 8.62
CA HIS A 89 6.27 -2.05 9.07
C HIS A 89 6.41 -3.11 7.97
N ASP A 90 6.32 -2.72 6.70
CA ASP A 90 6.49 -3.63 5.57
C ASP A 90 7.97 -3.91 5.28
N LEU A 91 8.87 -3.03 5.72
CA LEU A 91 10.31 -3.17 5.47
C LEU A 91 10.96 -4.13 6.45
N PHE A 92 11.76 -5.05 5.96
CA PHE A 92 12.58 -5.92 6.81
C PHE A 92 13.67 -5.12 7.52
N TYR A 93 14.41 -4.30 6.76
CA TYR A 93 15.38 -3.35 7.32
C TYR A 93 14.72 -1.98 7.49
N ARG A 94 15.12 -1.26 8.53
CA ARG A 94 14.57 0.08 8.81
C ARG A 94 15.02 1.16 7.81
N ASP A 95 16.16 0.94 7.18
CA ASP A 95 16.86 1.92 6.34
C ASP A 95 16.92 1.54 4.87
N LYS A 96 16.27 0.44 4.47
CA LYS A 96 16.30 -0.07 3.10
C LYS A 96 14.93 -0.59 2.68
N ARG A 97 14.55 -0.33 1.43
CA ARG A 97 13.30 -0.84 0.85
C ARG A 97 13.46 -2.14 0.05
N GLU A 98 14.68 -2.60 -0.19
CA GLU A 98 14.99 -3.72 -1.07
C GLU A 98 14.35 -5.04 -0.63
N LEU A 99 14.20 -5.24 0.66
CA LEU A 99 13.57 -6.43 1.23
C LEU A 99 12.37 -6.01 2.07
N ASN A 100 11.17 -6.36 1.62
CA ASN A 100 9.92 -6.04 2.29
C ASN A 100 8.91 -7.18 2.14
N SER A 101 7.90 -7.17 3.00
CA SER A 101 6.88 -8.23 3.00
C SER A 101 5.90 -8.14 1.84
N MET A 102 5.99 -7.08 1.04
CA MET A 102 5.06 -6.81 -0.07
C MET A 102 5.68 -7.01 -1.45
N GLU A 103 6.92 -7.48 -1.54
CA GLU A 103 7.62 -7.61 -2.82
C GLU A 103 6.86 -8.46 -3.85
N PHE A 104 6.17 -9.50 -3.38
CA PHE A 104 5.35 -10.36 -4.26
C PHE A 104 4.17 -9.64 -4.92
N ALA A 105 3.70 -8.53 -4.35
CA ALA A 105 2.60 -7.75 -4.94
C ALA A 105 3.00 -7.02 -6.22
N ARG A 106 4.30 -6.91 -6.48
CA ARG A 106 4.84 -6.33 -7.71
C ARG A 106 4.37 -7.06 -8.96
N ASP A 107 4.06 -8.33 -8.85
CA ASP A 107 3.59 -9.16 -9.97
C ASP A 107 2.10 -8.96 -10.30
N LEU A 108 1.36 -8.20 -9.50
CA LEU A 108 -0.02 -7.84 -9.80
C LEU A 108 -0.07 -6.78 -10.91
N ASP A 109 -0.86 -7.01 -11.95
CA ASP A 109 -0.84 -6.25 -13.20
C ASP A 109 -1.12 -4.75 -13.03
N ASN A 110 -2.03 -4.40 -12.11
CA ASN A 110 -2.48 -3.04 -11.89
C ASN A 110 -1.76 -2.35 -10.72
N PHE A 111 -0.80 -3.02 -10.08
CA PHE A 111 -0.02 -2.46 -8.98
C PHE A 111 1.20 -1.73 -9.49
N VAL A 112 1.40 -0.54 -8.96
CA VAL A 112 2.64 0.25 -9.11
C VAL A 112 3.26 0.38 -7.73
N MET A 113 4.33 -0.37 -7.49
CA MET A 113 5.08 -0.30 -6.23
C MET A 113 5.92 0.98 -6.24
N VAL A 114 5.72 1.83 -5.25
CA VAL A 114 6.40 3.12 -5.15
C VAL A 114 7.69 2.93 -4.35
N ASP A 115 8.78 2.66 -5.07
CA ASP A 115 10.12 2.43 -4.49
C ASP A 115 10.94 3.70 -4.36
N GLU A 116 10.57 4.74 -5.08
CA GLU A 116 11.25 6.04 -5.15
C GLU A 116 10.22 7.15 -5.09
N ILE A 117 10.69 8.36 -4.84
CA ILE A 117 9.83 9.54 -4.91
C ILE A 117 9.35 9.72 -6.36
N MET A 118 8.05 9.73 -6.55
CA MET A 118 7.39 9.93 -7.84
C MET A 118 6.78 11.31 -7.90
N GLU A 119 7.11 12.06 -8.94
CA GLU A 119 6.48 13.36 -9.22
C GLU A 119 5.87 13.33 -10.61
N GLN A 120 4.61 13.70 -10.73
CA GLN A 120 3.94 13.87 -12.01
C GLN A 120 2.77 14.83 -11.91
N GLY A 121 2.77 15.88 -12.75
CA GLY A 121 1.75 16.92 -12.69
C GLY A 121 1.76 17.60 -11.33
N ASP A 122 0.61 17.68 -10.70
CA ASP A 122 0.42 18.32 -9.39
C ASP A 122 0.54 17.34 -8.22
N CYS A 123 1.06 16.12 -8.48
CA CYS A 123 1.10 15.07 -7.48
C CYS A 123 2.52 14.57 -7.24
N ALA A 124 2.88 14.43 -5.96
CA ALA A 124 4.08 13.71 -5.54
C ALA A 124 3.68 12.56 -4.62
N ILE A 125 4.13 11.35 -4.91
CA ILE A 125 3.97 10.19 -4.05
C ILE A 125 5.33 9.90 -3.41
N ILE A 126 5.37 9.98 -2.09
CA ILE A 126 6.61 9.91 -1.32
C ILE A 126 6.55 8.65 -0.44
N PRO A 127 7.41 7.65 -0.68
CA PRO A 127 7.46 6.45 0.16
C PRO A 127 8.08 6.75 1.53
N TRP A 128 8.06 5.78 2.44
CA TRP A 128 8.80 5.88 3.69
C TRP A 128 10.26 6.20 3.38
N LEU A 129 10.73 7.36 3.87
CA LEU A 129 12.05 7.88 3.53
C LEU A 129 13.16 7.09 4.22
N VAL A 130 14.18 6.73 3.45
CA VAL A 130 15.37 6.02 3.92
C VAL A 130 16.62 6.79 3.52
N GLY A 131 17.69 6.69 4.33
CA GLY A 131 18.96 7.36 4.05
C GLY A 131 18.80 8.88 3.94
N ASP A 132 19.33 9.46 2.87
CA ASP A 132 19.35 10.91 2.63
C ASP A 132 18.16 11.45 1.84
N GLU A 133 17.13 10.64 1.59
CA GLU A 133 15.98 11.03 0.77
C GLU A 133 15.21 12.23 1.32
N HIS A 134 15.22 12.45 2.64
CA HIS A 134 14.64 13.64 3.25
C HIS A 134 15.21 14.94 2.70
N LYS A 135 16.47 14.92 2.27
CA LYS A 135 17.12 16.09 1.63
C LYS A 135 16.56 16.35 0.23
N GLN A 136 16.18 15.29 -0.48
CA GLN A 136 15.51 15.41 -1.78
C GLN A 136 14.13 16.03 -1.62
N VAL A 137 13.34 15.54 -0.66
CA VAL A 137 12.00 16.09 -0.37
C VAL A 137 12.08 17.55 0.02
N ALA A 138 13.07 17.95 0.83
CA ALA A 138 13.24 19.34 1.24
C ALA A 138 13.53 20.31 0.07
N LYS A 139 13.97 19.79 -1.07
CA LYS A 139 14.25 20.57 -2.28
C LYS A 139 13.09 20.61 -3.27
N MET A 140 12.06 19.80 -3.03
CA MET A 140 10.89 19.78 -3.92
C MET A 140 10.12 21.10 -3.80
N GLN A 141 9.71 21.61 -4.95
CA GLN A 141 8.80 22.77 -5.00
C GLN A 141 7.37 22.26 -5.01
N VAL A 142 6.64 22.64 -4.00
CA VAL A 142 5.22 22.31 -3.90
C VAL A 142 4.40 23.48 -4.45
#